data_7280a125d9768094c6329125b01e531e
#
_entry.id   7280a125d9768094c6329125b01e531e
#
_cell.length_a   1.000
_cell.length_b   1.000
_cell.length_c   1.000
_cell.angle_alpha   90.00
_cell.angle_beta   90.00
_cell.angle_gamma   90.00
#
_symmetry.space_group_name_H-M   'P 1'
#
loop_
_entity.id
_entity.type
_entity.pdbx_description
1 polymer ?
#
loop_
_entity_poly.entity_id
_entity_poly.type
_entity_poly.pdbx_seq_one_letter_code
_entity_poly.pdbx_strand_id
1 'polypeptide(L)'
;NDQQLTDGIYYRASRETDWVPTLPATFTALYVRTVGDDAALTASQFNTVITKISAQSAPVTLDLNMAKFEATEFPTGLAGNAKLGTIKFFENTASIAAGAFKGCTALTKATVPTGVEIIGESTFEGCTALASLTLPSSVKTVGDKAFKGCSALVETSLSAIENIGTEAFAGTGLTSAKISATTLGEKSFRDCTELTAITLGSATTIPAEMFAGCTAITTVTIPASVQ
;
A
#
# COMPACT_ATOMS: atom_id res chain seq x y z
N ASN A 1 -18.90 18.66 15.70
CA ASN A 1 -20.25 18.32 16.20
C ASN A 1 -20.31 16.79 16.36
N ASP A 2 -20.20 16.32 17.60
CA ASP A 2 -20.51 14.93 17.95
C ASP A 2 -22.04 14.79 18.01
N GLN A 3 -22.68 14.68 16.83
CA GLN A 3 -24.04 14.19 16.77
C GLN A 3 -24.06 12.80 17.40
N GLN A 4 -25.01 12.56 18.29
CA GLN A 4 -25.26 11.23 18.83
C GLN A 4 -25.82 10.36 17.70
N LEU A 5 -24.91 9.65 16.99
CA LEU A 5 -25.27 8.75 15.89
C LEU A 5 -25.85 7.46 16.47
N THR A 6 -26.88 6.93 15.83
CA THR A 6 -27.39 5.58 16.10
C THR A 6 -26.46 4.54 15.46
N ASP A 7 -26.55 3.29 15.89
CA ASP A 7 -25.76 2.22 15.30
C ASP A 7 -25.95 2.16 13.78
N GLY A 8 -24.86 2.04 13.04
CA GLY A 8 -24.90 1.99 11.57
C GLY A 8 -23.62 2.46 10.88
N ILE A 9 -23.74 2.67 9.58
CA ILE A 9 -22.66 3.12 8.70
C ILE A 9 -22.98 4.52 8.23
N TYR A 10 -22.01 5.42 8.34
CA TYR A 10 -22.13 6.81 8.01
C TYR A 10 -21.02 7.27 7.09
N TYR A 11 -21.32 8.26 6.25
CA TYR A 11 -20.44 8.83 5.25
C TYR A 11 -20.39 10.34 5.37
N ARG A 12 -19.27 10.95 4.99
CA ARG A 12 -19.18 12.40 4.78
C ARG A 12 -18.19 12.74 3.67
N ALA A 13 -18.46 13.80 2.93
CA ALA A 13 -17.66 14.24 1.80
C ALA A 13 -16.45 15.11 2.19
N SER A 14 -16.41 15.67 3.41
CA SER A 14 -15.30 16.43 3.98
C SER A 14 -15.29 16.31 5.50
N ARG A 15 -14.22 16.78 6.15
CA ARG A 15 -14.14 16.81 7.63
C ARG A 15 -15.09 17.81 8.27
N GLU A 16 -15.58 18.77 7.50
CA GLU A 16 -16.44 19.86 7.97
C GLU A 16 -17.95 19.54 7.79
N THR A 17 -18.29 18.52 7.00
CA THR A 17 -19.68 18.11 6.77
C THR A 17 -20.16 17.13 7.83
N ASP A 18 -21.48 17.11 8.05
CA ASP A 18 -22.11 16.15 8.95
C ASP A 18 -22.04 14.72 8.41
N TRP A 19 -22.10 13.76 9.33
CA TRP A 19 -22.22 12.35 9.00
C TRP A 19 -23.64 12.03 8.52
N VAL A 20 -23.76 11.37 7.36
CA VAL A 20 -25.04 10.99 6.76
C VAL A 20 -25.08 9.49 6.48
N PRO A 21 -26.26 8.84 6.60
CA PRO A 21 -26.39 7.40 6.34
C PRO A 21 -26.37 7.06 4.85
N THR A 22 -26.34 8.04 3.97
CA THR A 22 -26.34 7.86 2.52
C THR A 22 -25.02 8.30 1.92
N LEU A 23 -24.52 7.48 0.97
CA LEU A 23 -23.24 7.75 0.30
C LEU A 23 -23.36 9.00 -0.62
N PRO A 24 -22.52 10.05 -0.46
CA PRO A 24 -22.54 11.24 -1.31
C PRO A 24 -22.34 10.90 -2.80
N ALA A 25 -22.94 11.71 -3.68
CA ALA A 25 -22.80 11.52 -5.12
C ALA A 25 -21.43 11.96 -5.64
N THR A 26 -20.92 13.09 -5.13
CA THR A 26 -19.63 13.69 -5.52
C THR A 26 -18.81 14.05 -4.28
N PHE A 27 -17.47 13.85 -4.36
CA PHE A 27 -16.53 14.16 -3.29
C PHE A 27 -15.09 14.17 -3.82
N THR A 28 -14.23 14.91 -3.17
CA THR A 28 -12.76 14.84 -3.33
C THR A 28 -12.10 14.00 -2.23
N ALA A 29 -12.81 13.85 -1.10
CA ALA A 29 -12.46 12.92 -0.04
C ALA A 29 -13.74 12.26 0.47
N LEU A 30 -13.68 10.97 0.72
CA LEU A 30 -14.76 10.21 1.34
C LEU A 30 -14.28 9.63 2.66
N TYR A 31 -14.97 9.97 3.72
CA TYR A 31 -14.77 9.45 5.06
C TYR A 31 -15.89 8.48 5.37
N VAL A 32 -15.55 7.33 5.92
CA VAL A 32 -16.50 6.29 6.32
C VAL A 32 -16.34 6.00 7.80
N ARG A 33 -17.46 5.86 8.51
CA ARG A 33 -17.51 5.55 9.94
C ARG A 33 -18.54 4.46 10.21
N THR A 34 -18.19 3.52 11.06
CA THR A 34 -19.15 2.59 11.67
C THR A 34 -19.43 2.99 13.12
N VAL A 35 -20.68 2.87 13.56
CA VAL A 35 -21.13 3.20 14.91
C VAL A 35 -21.90 2.01 15.47
N GLY A 36 -21.56 1.59 16.69
CA GLY A 36 -22.05 0.37 17.33
C GLY A 36 -21.01 -0.76 17.33
N ASP A 37 -21.06 -1.63 18.35
CA ASP A 37 -20.03 -2.63 18.58
C ASP A 37 -19.92 -3.65 17.42
N ASP A 38 -21.05 -4.00 16.80
CA ASP A 38 -21.16 -4.95 15.71
C ASP A 38 -21.22 -4.30 14.32
N ALA A 39 -21.16 -2.96 14.24
CA ALA A 39 -21.26 -2.27 12.96
C ALA A 39 -19.96 -2.39 12.14
N ALA A 40 -20.06 -3.03 10.98
CA ALA A 40 -18.97 -3.18 10.01
C ALA A 40 -19.49 -3.04 8.58
N LEU A 41 -18.64 -2.59 7.64
CA LEU A 41 -18.98 -2.63 6.22
C LEU A 41 -18.90 -4.06 5.73
N THR A 42 -19.93 -4.48 5.00
CA THR A 42 -19.92 -5.71 4.21
C THR A 42 -19.17 -5.50 2.90
N ALA A 43 -18.74 -6.60 2.26
CA ALA A 43 -18.12 -6.54 0.93
C ALA A 43 -19.04 -5.85 -0.10
N SER A 44 -20.36 -6.06 -0.04
CA SER A 44 -21.33 -5.41 -0.93
C SER A 44 -21.36 -3.88 -0.75
N GLN A 45 -21.37 -3.42 0.50
CA GLN A 45 -21.34 -1.98 0.81
C GLN A 45 -20.01 -1.35 0.39
N PHE A 46 -18.89 -2.04 0.61
CA PHE A 46 -17.59 -1.58 0.16
C PHE A 46 -17.51 -1.50 -1.36
N ASN A 47 -18.05 -2.47 -2.10
CA ASN A 47 -18.15 -2.40 -3.56
C ASN A 47 -18.97 -1.21 -4.05
N THR A 48 -20.01 -0.80 -3.31
CA THR A 48 -20.75 0.43 -3.60
C THR A 48 -19.87 1.68 -3.43
N VAL A 49 -19.05 1.73 -2.38
CA VAL A 49 -18.06 2.80 -2.17
C VAL A 49 -17.07 2.84 -3.35
N ILE A 50 -16.52 1.69 -3.76
CA ILE A 50 -15.58 1.59 -4.89
C ILE A 50 -16.21 2.11 -6.19
N THR A 51 -17.45 1.72 -6.48
CA THR A 51 -18.19 2.19 -7.67
C THR A 51 -18.33 3.71 -7.67
N LYS A 52 -18.63 4.29 -6.52
CA LYS A 52 -18.72 5.76 -6.37
C LYS A 52 -17.38 6.46 -6.54
N ILE A 53 -16.29 5.88 -6.03
CA ILE A 53 -14.93 6.40 -6.26
C ILE A 53 -14.59 6.39 -7.75
N SER A 54 -14.88 5.29 -8.44
CA SER A 54 -14.59 5.13 -9.87
C SER A 54 -15.35 6.14 -10.75
N ALA A 55 -16.50 6.61 -10.29
CA ALA A 55 -17.33 7.60 -10.99
C ALA A 55 -16.87 9.06 -10.79
N GLN A 56 -15.89 9.33 -9.93
CA GLN A 56 -15.42 10.71 -9.71
C GLN A 56 -14.60 11.22 -10.91
N SER A 57 -14.62 12.53 -11.12
CA SER A 57 -13.88 13.19 -12.22
C SER A 57 -12.36 13.26 -11.95
N ALA A 58 -11.96 13.34 -10.68
CA ALA A 58 -10.57 13.46 -10.21
C ALA A 58 -10.22 12.39 -9.17
N PRO A 59 -8.93 12.15 -8.89
CA PRO A 59 -8.51 11.27 -7.80
C PRO A 59 -9.01 11.74 -6.44
N VAL A 60 -9.39 10.79 -5.58
CA VAL A 60 -10.01 11.04 -4.29
C VAL A 60 -9.23 10.42 -3.14
N THR A 61 -9.40 10.99 -1.95
CA THR A 61 -8.98 10.37 -0.69
C THR A 61 -10.10 9.46 -0.17
N LEU A 62 -9.78 8.20 0.12
CA LEU A 62 -10.65 7.28 0.85
C LEU A 62 -10.11 7.09 2.27
N ASP A 63 -10.86 7.56 3.25
CA ASP A 63 -10.50 7.48 4.66
C ASP A 63 -11.46 6.52 5.39
N LEU A 64 -10.97 5.34 5.71
CA LEU A 64 -11.71 4.25 6.37
C LEU A 64 -11.27 4.04 7.83
N ASN A 65 -10.40 4.90 8.37
CA ASN A 65 -9.79 4.69 9.68
C ASN A 65 -10.75 4.81 10.88
N MET A 66 -12.02 5.17 10.62
CA MET A 66 -13.10 5.18 11.61
C MET A 66 -14.16 4.12 11.31
N ALA A 67 -13.89 3.23 10.40
CA ALA A 67 -14.77 2.14 10.00
C ALA A 67 -14.12 0.78 10.24
N LYS A 68 -14.96 -0.22 10.56
CA LYS A 68 -14.58 -1.64 10.57
C LYS A 68 -15.09 -2.29 9.29
N PHE A 69 -14.40 -3.31 8.86
CA PHE A 69 -14.82 -4.20 7.79
C PHE A 69 -15.22 -5.56 8.36
N GLU A 70 -16.12 -6.30 7.68
CA GLU A 70 -16.61 -7.61 8.13
C GLU A 70 -15.51 -8.67 8.27
N ALA A 71 -14.34 -8.44 7.62
CA ALA A 71 -13.14 -9.24 7.75
C ALA A 71 -11.95 -8.37 8.19
N THR A 72 -10.90 -9.00 8.71
CA THR A 72 -9.65 -8.29 9.07
C THR A 72 -8.69 -8.18 7.89
N GLU A 73 -8.95 -8.86 6.77
CA GLU A 73 -8.23 -8.72 5.53
C GLU A 73 -8.82 -7.60 4.67
N PHE A 74 -7.98 -6.65 4.25
CA PHE A 74 -8.38 -5.61 3.31
C PHE A 74 -8.57 -6.22 1.91
N PRO A 75 -9.75 -6.04 1.27
CA PRO A 75 -10.12 -6.79 0.07
C PRO A 75 -9.51 -6.25 -1.24
N THR A 76 -9.63 -7.03 -2.33
CA THR A 76 -9.05 -6.73 -3.65
C THR A 76 -9.83 -5.74 -4.50
N GLY A 77 -11.02 -5.33 -4.10
CA GLY A 77 -11.97 -4.58 -4.95
C GLY A 77 -11.46 -3.24 -5.53
N LEU A 78 -10.37 -2.67 -4.99
CA LEU A 78 -9.76 -1.43 -5.50
C LEU A 78 -8.75 -1.64 -6.63
N ALA A 79 -8.40 -2.87 -6.98
CA ALA A 79 -7.46 -3.13 -8.06
C ALA A 79 -7.89 -2.45 -9.37
N GLY A 80 -6.96 -1.76 -10.04
CA GLY A 80 -7.21 -1.00 -11.26
C GLY A 80 -7.96 0.32 -11.10
N ASN A 81 -8.27 0.74 -9.86
CA ASN A 81 -9.00 1.98 -9.64
C ASN A 81 -8.12 3.22 -9.91
N ALA A 82 -8.36 3.87 -11.05
CA ALA A 82 -7.62 5.07 -11.48
C ALA A 82 -8.08 6.37 -10.77
N LYS A 83 -9.00 6.29 -9.81
CA LYS A 83 -9.52 7.44 -9.06
C LYS A 83 -9.18 7.39 -7.57
N LEU A 84 -8.54 6.33 -7.10
CA LEU A 84 -8.05 6.28 -5.74
C LEU A 84 -6.73 7.05 -5.64
N GLY A 85 -6.75 8.22 -4.99
CA GLY A 85 -5.56 9.07 -4.80
C GLY A 85 -4.83 8.81 -3.48
N THR A 86 -5.59 8.59 -2.40
CA THR A 86 -5.03 8.28 -1.08
C THR A 86 -5.92 7.24 -0.39
N ILE A 87 -5.31 6.32 0.34
CA ILE A 87 -6.01 5.33 1.17
C ILE A 87 -5.58 5.44 2.64
N LYS A 88 -6.58 5.42 3.53
CA LYS A 88 -6.43 5.05 4.93
C LYS A 88 -7.31 3.85 5.20
N PHE A 89 -6.70 2.82 5.74
CA PHE A 89 -7.30 1.50 5.91
C PHE A 89 -8.38 1.47 7.00
N PHE A 90 -9.17 0.43 7.02
CA PHE A 90 -10.11 0.13 8.10
C PHE A 90 -9.38 0.00 9.45
N GLU A 91 -10.07 0.37 10.52
CA GLU A 91 -9.55 0.28 11.89
C GLU A 91 -9.07 -1.13 12.25
N ASN A 92 -9.79 -2.16 11.79
CA ASN A 92 -9.51 -3.56 12.08
C ASN A 92 -8.67 -4.29 11.02
N THR A 93 -7.98 -3.56 10.12
CA THR A 93 -7.15 -4.20 9.08
C THR A 93 -5.92 -4.87 9.70
N ALA A 94 -5.83 -6.19 9.60
CA ALA A 94 -4.69 -7.00 10.03
C ALA A 94 -3.89 -7.60 8.88
N SER A 95 -4.48 -7.69 7.68
CA SER A 95 -3.80 -8.14 6.46
C SER A 95 -4.36 -7.40 5.23
N ILE A 96 -3.63 -7.44 4.12
CA ILE A 96 -4.03 -6.86 2.84
C ILE A 96 -3.99 -7.96 1.80
N ALA A 97 -5.12 -8.18 1.11
CA ALA A 97 -5.22 -9.21 0.09
C ALA A 97 -4.20 -8.97 -1.05
N ALA A 98 -3.71 -10.05 -1.63
CA ALA A 98 -2.82 -9.99 -2.79
C ALA A 98 -3.48 -9.18 -3.91
N GLY A 99 -2.71 -8.29 -4.54
CA GLY A 99 -3.19 -7.44 -5.63
C GLY A 99 -4.22 -6.37 -5.23
N ALA A 100 -4.49 -6.11 -3.94
CA ALA A 100 -5.56 -5.22 -3.49
C ALA A 100 -5.55 -3.83 -4.17
N PHE A 101 -4.39 -3.30 -4.48
CA PHE A 101 -4.19 -2.00 -5.14
C PHE A 101 -3.48 -2.11 -6.48
N LYS A 102 -3.35 -3.34 -7.04
CA LYS A 102 -2.68 -3.52 -8.34
C LYS A 102 -3.27 -2.60 -9.39
N GLY A 103 -2.41 -1.81 -10.06
CA GLY A 103 -2.82 -0.89 -11.12
C GLY A 103 -3.59 0.35 -10.65
N CYS A 104 -3.57 0.71 -9.37
CA CYS A 104 -4.11 1.97 -8.88
C CYS A 104 -3.18 3.14 -9.28
N THR A 105 -3.23 3.54 -10.55
CA THR A 105 -2.27 4.48 -11.14
C THR A 105 -2.33 5.89 -10.58
N ALA A 106 -3.44 6.29 -9.95
CA ALA A 106 -3.59 7.59 -9.29
C ALA A 106 -3.23 7.57 -7.80
N LEU A 107 -2.94 6.39 -7.21
CA LEU A 107 -2.63 6.27 -5.80
C LEU A 107 -1.27 6.93 -5.49
N THR A 108 -1.30 8.04 -4.77
CA THR A 108 -0.10 8.81 -4.41
C THR A 108 0.41 8.52 -3.01
N LYS A 109 -0.50 8.08 -2.11
CA LYS A 109 -0.16 7.87 -0.69
C LYS A 109 -0.89 6.67 -0.11
N ALA A 110 -0.15 5.82 0.60
CA ALA A 110 -0.66 4.74 1.42
C ALA A 110 0.09 4.68 2.76
N THR A 111 -0.66 4.46 3.86
CA THR A 111 -0.08 4.22 5.19
C THR A 111 -0.55 2.85 5.65
N VAL A 112 0.35 1.86 5.64
CA VAL A 112 0.03 0.48 6.02
C VAL A 112 -0.21 0.41 7.54
N PRO A 113 -1.29 -0.24 8.02
CA PRO A 113 -1.59 -0.37 9.43
C PRO A 113 -0.54 -1.19 10.20
N THR A 114 -0.37 -0.87 11.49
CA THR A 114 0.62 -1.51 12.37
C THR A 114 0.36 -3.00 12.65
N GLY A 115 -0.83 -3.52 12.35
CA GLY A 115 -1.15 -4.95 12.47
C GLY A 115 -0.73 -5.79 11.27
N VAL A 116 -0.34 -5.14 10.15
CA VAL A 116 0.02 -5.86 8.92
C VAL A 116 1.47 -6.34 9.01
N GLU A 117 1.69 -7.64 8.81
CA GLU A 117 3.02 -8.27 8.82
C GLU A 117 3.55 -8.61 7.43
N ILE A 118 2.65 -8.76 6.45
CA ILE A 118 2.99 -9.16 5.09
C ILE A 118 2.34 -8.21 4.09
N ILE A 119 3.15 -7.66 3.18
CA ILE A 119 2.66 -7.08 1.94
C ILE A 119 2.67 -8.21 0.90
N GLY A 120 1.48 -8.65 0.50
CA GLY A 120 1.29 -9.81 -0.36
C GLY A 120 1.76 -9.60 -1.79
N GLU A 121 1.66 -10.67 -2.60
CA GLU A 121 1.98 -10.63 -4.03
C GLU A 121 1.22 -9.51 -4.75
N SER A 122 1.92 -8.75 -5.60
CA SER A 122 1.34 -7.73 -6.48
C SER A 122 0.48 -6.65 -5.78
N THR A 123 0.54 -6.51 -4.45
CA THR A 123 -0.37 -5.64 -3.69
C THR A 123 -0.42 -4.21 -4.24
N PHE A 124 0.71 -3.59 -4.57
CA PHE A 124 0.82 -2.26 -5.17
C PHE A 124 1.45 -2.28 -6.57
N GLU A 125 1.46 -3.43 -7.25
CA GLU A 125 2.04 -3.53 -8.59
C GLU A 125 1.40 -2.51 -9.54
N GLY A 126 2.22 -1.71 -10.22
CA GLY A 126 1.75 -0.71 -11.18
C GLY A 126 1.11 0.53 -10.56
N CYS A 127 1.26 0.78 -9.27
CA CYS A 127 0.89 2.05 -8.63
C CYS A 127 1.91 3.14 -9.00
N THR A 128 1.89 3.59 -10.25
CA THR A 128 2.93 4.45 -10.83
C THR A 128 3.06 5.82 -10.16
N ALA A 129 1.99 6.33 -9.55
CA ALA A 129 1.98 7.61 -8.83
C ALA A 129 2.33 7.49 -7.33
N LEU A 130 2.56 6.27 -6.79
CA LEU A 130 2.76 6.05 -5.37
C LEU A 130 4.12 6.63 -4.93
N ALA A 131 4.07 7.86 -4.41
CA ALA A 131 5.26 8.60 -3.97
C ALA A 131 5.47 8.51 -2.45
N SER A 132 4.41 8.31 -1.67
CA SER A 132 4.48 8.26 -0.20
C SER A 132 3.93 6.94 0.32
N LEU A 133 4.82 6.08 0.79
CA LEU A 133 4.48 4.79 1.40
C LEU A 133 5.07 4.73 2.81
N THR A 134 4.20 4.48 3.79
CA THR A 134 4.65 4.21 5.16
C THR A 134 4.45 2.73 5.47
N LEU A 135 5.54 2.02 5.70
CA LEU A 135 5.56 0.63 6.17
C LEU A 135 5.88 0.63 7.68
N PRO A 136 5.01 0.08 8.54
CA PRO A 136 5.30 -0.06 9.96
C PRO A 136 6.36 -1.17 10.20
N SER A 137 7.01 -1.15 11.36
CA SER A 137 8.00 -2.15 11.73
C SER A 137 7.45 -3.58 11.91
N SER A 138 6.12 -3.72 11.96
CA SER A 138 5.43 -5.01 11.93
C SER A 138 5.59 -5.75 10.60
N VAL A 139 5.76 -5.02 9.48
CA VAL A 139 5.93 -5.65 8.16
C VAL A 139 7.30 -6.32 8.09
N LYS A 140 7.29 -7.65 7.94
CA LYS A 140 8.48 -8.51 7.85
C LYS A 140 8.70 -9.09 6.45
N THR A 141 7.62 -9.19 5.67
CA THR A 141 7.68 -9.81 4.33
C THR A 141 7.08 -8.89 3.29
N VAL A 142 7.81 -8.72 2.20
CA VAL A 142 7.35 -8.10 0.96
C VAL A 142 7.33 -9.19 -0.11
N GLY A 143 6.13 -9.55 -0.57
CA GLY A 143 5.90 -10.62 -1.54
C GLY A 143 6.33 -10.28 -2.96
N ASP A 144 6.17 -11.25 -3.85
CA ASP A 144 6.54 -11.12 -5.25
C ASP A 144 5.81 -9.96 -5.91
N LYS A 145 6.54 -9.13 -6.67
CA LYS A 145 6.00 -7.99 -7.42
C LYS A 145 5.24 -6.95 -6.58
N ALA A 146 5.35 -7.00 -5.25
CA ALA A 146 4.51 -6.18 -4.37
C ALA A 146 4.52 -4.69 -4.71
N PHE A 147 5.66 -4.13 -5.13
CA PHE A 147 5.84 -2.73 -5.55
C PHE A 147 6.38 -2.60 -6.97
N LYS A 148 6.29 -3.66 -7.80
CA LYS A 148 6.77 -3.62 -9.17
C LYS A 148 6.14 -2.48 -9.95
N GLY A 149 6.96 -1.62 -10.56
CA GLY A 149 6.50 -0.50 -11.37
C GLY A 149 5.97 0.71 -10.57
N CYS A 150 6.20 0.78 -9.25
CA CYS A 150 5.94 1.99 -8.46
C CYS A 150 7.01 3.06 -8.74
N SER A 151 6.99 3.63 -9.94
CA SER A 151 8.06 4.51 -10.44
C SER A 151 8.21 5.82 -9.68
N ALA A 152 7.15 6.30 -9.00
CA ALA A 152 7.22 7.49 -8.15
C ALA A 152 7.72 7.20 -6.73
N LEU A 153 7.93 5.93 -6.33
CA LEU A 153 8.41 5.56 -5.00
C LEU A 153 9.92 5.76 -4.91
N VAL A 154 10.34 6.90 -4.36
CA VAL A 154 11.76 7.30 -4.28
C VAL A 154 12.43 6.89 -2.97
N GLU A 155 11.64 6.65 -1.91
CA GLU A 155 12.13 6.19 -0.61
C GLU A 155 11.09 5.37 0.12
N THR A 156 11.53 4.37 0.89
CA THR A 156 10.73 3.63 1.84
C THR A 156 11.64 2.93 2.85
N SER A 157 11.13 2.67 4.06
CA SER A 157 11.92 1.97 5.09
C SER A 157 11.89 0.47 4.86
N LEU A 158 13.05 -0.12 4.60
CA LEU A 158 13.24 -1.57 4.42
C LEU A 158 14.00 -2.22 5.58
N SER A 159 14.32 -1.47 6.62
CA SER A 159 15.17 -1.94 7.72
C SER A 159 14.52 -3.00 8.63
N ALA A 160 13.19 -3.11 8.62
CA ALA A 160 12.44 -4.12 9.38
C ALA A 160 12.11 -5.37 8.55
N ILE A 161 12.32 -5.31 7.23
CA ILE A 161 11.95 -6.39 6.31
C ILE A 161 12.97 -7.51 6.39
N GLU A 162 12.48 -8.73 6.54
CA GLU A 162 13.28 -9.98 6.65
C GLU A 162 13.28 -10.77 5.34
N ASN A 163 12.19 -10.67 4.57
CA ASN A 163 12.03 -11.38 3.30
C ASN A 163 11.55 -10.44 2.19
N ILE A 164 12.24 -10.45 1.05
CA ILE A 164 11.89 -9.70 -0.16
C ILE A 164 11.71 -10.68 -1.30
N GLY A 165 10.53 -10.68 -1.93
CA GLY A 165 10.15 -11.58 -3.01
C GLY A 165 10.75 -11.23 -4.37
N THR A 166 10.47 -12.08 -5.34
CA THR A 166 10.87 -11.91 -6.74
C THR A 166 10.26 -10.65 -7.34
N GLU A 167 11.07 -9.82 -8.01
CA GLU A 167 10.66 -8.56 -8.64
C GLU A 167 9.96 -7.57 -7.66
N ALA A 168 10.09 -7.73 -6.34
CA ALA A 168 9.30 -7.00 -5.36
C ALA A 168 9.38 -5.47 -5.50
N PHE A 169 10.53 -4.92 -5.86
CA PHE A 169 10.78 -3.49 -6.09
C PHE A 169 11.24 -3.20 -7.52
N ALA A 170 11.02 -4.12 -8.47
CA ALA A 170 11.47 -3.90 -9.83
C ALA A 170 10.82 -2.67 -10.47
N GLY A 171 11.62 -1.81 -11.11
CA GLY A 171 11.14 -0.58 -11.76
C GLY A 171 10.60 0.48 -10.80
N THR A 172 11.04 0.48 -9.54
CA THR A 172 10.76 1.57 -8.60
C THR A 172 11.72 2.75 -8.80
N GLY A 173 11.29 3.95 -8.34
CA GLY A 173 12.12 5.15 -8.35
C GLY A 173 13.05 5.27 -7.14
N LEU A 174 13.31 4.20 -6.39
CA LEU A 174 14.16 4.23 -5.20
C LEU A 174 15.56 4.77 -5.53
N THR A 175 16.00 5.77 -4.76
CA THR A 175 17.33 6.37 -4.92
C THR A 175 18.39 5.71 -4.05
N SER A 176 17.97 5.13 -2.95
CA SER A 176 18.82 4.32 -2.06
C SER A 176 18.02 3.25 -1.33
N ALA A 177 18.67 2.17 -0.91
CA ALA A 177 18.03 1.15 -0.09
C ALA A 177 18.98 0.60 0.97
N LYS A 178 18.50 0.55 2.24
CA LYS A 178 19.15 -0.15 3.33
C LYS A 178 18.28 -1.34 3.72
N ILE A 179 18.79 -2.54 3.46
CA ILE A 179 18.04 -3.78 3.54
C ILE A 179 18.63 -4.64 4.67
N SER A 180 17.78 -5.10 5.59
CA SER A 180 18.15 -6.08 6.63
C SER A 180 17.66 -7.49 6.29
N ALA A 181 17.01 -7.68 5.14
CA ALA A 181 16.49 -8.97 4.73
C ALA A 181 17.58 -10.03 4.59
N THR A 182 17.28 -11.22 5.09
CA THR A 182 18.09 -12.43 4.93
C THR A 182 17.76 -13.17 3.65
N THR A 183 16.50 -13.10 3.22
CA THR A 183 16.01 -13.72 1.99
C THR A 183 15.68 -12.64 0.94
N LEU A 184 16.31 -12.77 -0.21
CA LEU A 184 16.13 -11.88 -1.36
C LEU A 184 15.68 -12.69 -2.58
N GLY A 185 14.66 -12.22 -3.27
CA GLY A 185 14.15 -12.82 -4.51
C GLY A 185 14.93 -12.35 -5.73
N GLU A 186 14.88 -13.15 -6.79
CA GLU A 186 15.45 -12.80 -8.09
C GLU A 186 14.84 -11.48 -8.61
N LYS A 187 15.65 -10.66 -9.28
CA LYS A 187 15.20 -9.42 -9.91
C LYS A 187 14.56 -8.42 -8.94
N SER A 188 14.76 -8.58 -7.63
CA SER A 188 14.01 -7.83 -6.61
C SER A 188 14.16 -6.31 -6.73
N PHE A 189 15.24 -5.79 -7.30
CA PHE A 189 15.48 -4.37 -7.60
C PHE A 189 15.81 -4.13 -9.07
N ARG A 190 15.41 -5.04 -9.97
CA ARG A 190 15.65 -4.89 -11.41
C ARG A 190 15.06 -3.58 -11.93
N ASP A 191 15.75 -2.93 -12.87
CA ASP A 191 15.33 -1.70 -13.55
C ASP A 191 15.04 -0.52 -12.59
N CYS A 192 15.64 -0.50 -11.38
CA CYS A 192 15.64 0.66 -10.51
C CYS A 192 16.70 1.67 -11.00
N THR A 193 16.36 2.42 -12.05
CA THR A 193 17.30 3.27 -12.77
C THR A 193 17.86 4.44 -11.96
N GLU A 194 17.14 4.87 -10.91
CA GLU A 194 17.53 5.96 -10.00
C GLU A 194 18.32 5.48 -8.77
N LEU A 195 18.48 4.18 -8.59
CA LEU A 195 19.14 3.59 -7.41
C LEU A 195 20.65 3.83 -7.48
N THR A 196 21.16 4.70 -6.60
CA THR A 196 22.58 5.08 -6.55
C THR A 196 23.37 4.26 -5.52
N ALA A 197 22.74 3.89 -4.41
CA ALA A 197 23.39 3.18 -3.31
C ALA A 197 22.50 2.12 -2.70
N ILE A 198 23.08 0.96 -2.39
CA ILE A 198 22.40 -0.10 -1.66
C ILE A 198 23.32 -0.70 -0.60
N THR A 199 22.74 -0.97 0.58
CA THR A 199 23.40 -1.68 1.68
C THR A 199 22.64 -2.95 1.98
N LEU A 200 23.28 -4.08 1.83
CA LEU A 200 22.78 -5.41 2.21
C LEU A 200 23.31 -5.73 3.60
N GLY A 201 22.43 -5.76 4.62
CA GLY A 201 22.86 -5.91 6.01
C GLY A 201 23.03 -7.35 6.44
N SER A 202 22.14 -8.26 6.02
CA SER A 202 22.06 -9.63 6.56
C SER A 202 21.91 -10.70 5.46
N ALA A 203 21.96 -10.33 4.18
CA ALA A 203 21.84 -11.27 3.08
C ALA A 203 22.97 -12.32 3.10
N THR A 204 22.64 -13.56 2.77
CA THR A 204 23.61 -14.67 2.63
C THR A 204 23.92 -14.97 1.18
N THR A 205 23.05 -14.56 0.26
CA THR A 205 23.21 -14.72 -1.18
C THR A 205 22.71 -13.47 -1.91
N ILE A 206 23.25 -13.21 -3.08
CA ILE A 206 22.75 -12.21 -4.02
C ILE A 206 22.07 -12.96 -5.17
N PRO A 207 20.73 -12.87 -5.31
CA PRO A 207 20.01 -13.63 -6.32
C PRO A 207 20.27 -13.10 -7.74
N ALA A 208 19.92 -13.93 -8.72
CA ALA A 208 20.12 -13.61 -10.12
C ALA A 208 19.40 -12.32 -10.52
N GLU A 209 20.06 -11.53 -11.35
CA GLU A 209 19.54 -10.30 -11.94
C GLU A 209 18.99 -9.27 -10.93
N MET A 210 19.36 -9.39 -9.64
CA MET A 210 18.83 -8.51 -8.57
C MET A 210 18.91 -7.02 -8.93
N PHE A 211 20.00 -6.59 -9.56
CA PHE A 211 20.28 -5.21 -9.95
C PHE A 211 20.36 -5.00 -11.47
N ALA A 212 19.86 -5.94 -12.27
CA ALA A 212 19.88 -5.78 -13.72
C ALA A 212 19.12 -4.50 -14.11
N GLY A 213 19.74 -3.64 -14.94
CA GLY A 213 19.14 -2.37 -15.36
C GLY A 213 19.27 -1.21 -14.36
N CYS A 214 19.90 -1.41 -13.20
CA CYS A 214 20.16 -0.32 -12.23
C CYS A 214 21.36 0.52 -12.68
N THR A 215 21.15 1.40 -13.65
CA THR A 215 22.25 2.13 -14.35
C THR A 215 22.89 3.21 -13.50
N ALA A 216 22.24 3.68 -12.42
CA ALA A 216 22.78 4.74 -11.54
C ALA A 216 23.58 4.21 -10.35
N ILE A 217 23.67 2.88 -10.12
CA ILE A 217 24.39 2.32 -8.98
C ILE A 217 25.87 2.70 -9.03
N THR A 218 26.32 3.35 -7.96
CA THR A 218 27.74 3.66 -7.72
C THR A 218 28.29 2.96 -6.48
N THR A 219 27.43 2.55 -5.55
CA THR A 219 27.83 1.96 -4.29
C THR A 219 26.95 0.76 -3.93
N VAL A 220 27.58 -0.41 -3.73
CA VAL A 220 26.96 -1.61 -3.16
C VAL A 220 27.75 -2.06 -1.94
N THR A 221 27.12 -2.03 -0.77
CA THR A 221 27.73 -2.57 0.46
C THR A 221 27.22 -3.99 0.66
N ILE A 222 28.14 -4.95 0.58
CA ILE A 222 27.85 -6.38 0.72
C ILE A 222 28.32 -6.85 2.10
N PRO A 223 27.48 -7.54 2.90
CA PRO A 223 27.90 -8.06 4.20
C PRO A 223 28.84 -9.26 4.04
N ALA A 224 29.66 -9.51 5.06
CA ALA A 224 30.57 -10.66 5.07
C ALA A 224 29.85 -12.03 5.12
N SER A 225 28.53 -12.02 5.35
CA SER A 225 27.69 -13.24 5.33
C SER A 225 27.37 -13.77 3.93
N VAL A 226 27.60 -12.99 2.86
CA VAL A 226 27.38 -13.43 1.46
C VAL A 226 28.49 -14.41 1.09
N GLN A 227 28.10 -15.61 0.64
CA GLN A 227 28.99 -16.70 0.18
C GLN A 227 28.77 -17.02 -1.30
#